data_ea19463466b706b0de24d3c3045fd0dd
#
_entry.id   ea19463466b706b0de24d3c3045fd0dd
#
_cell.length_a   1.000
_cell.length_b   1.000
_cell.length_c   1.000
_cell.angle_alpha   90.00
_cell.angle_beta   90.00
_cell.angle_gamma   90.00
#
_symmetry.space_group_name_H-M   'P 1'
#
loop_
_entity.id
_entity.type
_entity.pdbx_description
1 polymer ?
#
loop_
_entity_poly.entity_id
_entity_poly.type
_entity_poly.pdbx_seq_one_letter_code
_entity_poly.pdbx_strand_id
1 'polypeptide(L)'
;MTEKASIEIKNFAFVPKTLTVKKGTAITFTNQDPVGHTATADDGSFDTGLIAAGESESVTFDKAGIYTYHCAPHPYMKATIVVE
;
A
#
# COMPACT_ATOMS: atom_id res chain seq x y z
N MET A 1 -19.76 6.30 -6.77
CA MET A 1 -19.44 5.69 -5.45
C MET A 1 -17.99 5.25 -5.44
N THR A 2 -17.26 5.60 -4.40
CA THR A 2 -15.85 5.23 -4.29
C THR A 2 -15.72 3.81 -3.74
N GLU A 3 -15.00 2.97 -4.46
CA GLU A 3 -14.69 1.64 -3.95
C GLU A 3 -13.57 1.72 -2.94
N LYS A 4 -13.54 0.76 -2.04
CA LYS A 4 -12.53 0.69 -0.99
C LYS A 4 -11.92 -0.70 -0.97
N ALA A 5 -10.63 -0.75 -0.71
CA ALA A 5 -9.89 -2.00 -0.55
C ALA A 5 -8.91 -1.81 0.60
N SER A 6 -8.37 -2.89 1.10
CA SER A 6 -7.39 -2.81 2.17
C SER A 6 -6.23 -3.76 1.96
N ILE A 7 -5.08 -3.32 2.42
CA ILE A 7 -3.85 -4.10 2.43
C ILE A 7 -3.35 -4.10 3.86
N GLU A 8 -3.05 -5.27 4.38
CA GLU A 8 -2.47 -5.41 5.71
C GLU A 8 -0.95 -5.51 5.61
N ILE A 9 -0.26 -4.88 6.55
CA ILE A 9 1.19 -4.99 6.68
C ILE A 9 1.45 -5.80 7.94
N LYS A 10 1.92 -7.03 7.76
CA LYS A 10 2.19 -7.92 8.90
C LYS A 10 3.31 -8.89 8.56
N ASN A 11 4.08 -9.26 9.59
CA ASN A 11 5.21 -10.15 9.43
C ASN A 11 6.20 -9.65 8.38
N PHE A 12 6.39 -8.33 8.32
CA PHE A 12 7.26 -7.67 7.35
C PHE A 12 6.87 -7.99 5.90
N ALA A 13 5.56 -8.04 5.63
CA ALA A 13 5.03 -8.30 4.30
C ALA A 13 3.73 -7.55 4.07
N PHE A 14 3.45 -7.22 2.83
CA PHE A 14 2.17 -6.68 2.40
C PHE A 14 1.24 -7.84 2.03
N VAL A 15 0.00 -7.80 2.52
CA VAL A 15 -0.97 -8.86 2.27
C VAL A 15 -2.28 -8.24 1.78
N PRO A 16 -2.74 -8.58 0.58
CA PRO A 16 -2.13 -9.47 -0.40
C PRO A 16 -0.90 -8.83 -1.05
N LYS A 17 -0.03 -9.65 -1.59
CA LYS A 17 1.17 -9.16 -2.26
C LYS A 17 0.86 -8.52 -3.61
N THR A 18 -0.22 -8.95 -4.26
CA THR A 18 -0.72 -8.34 -5.49
C THR A 18 -2.21 -8.09 -5.32
N LEU A 19 -2.62 -6.86 -5.56
CA LEU A 19 -4.01 -6.45 -5.44
C LEU A 19 -4.44 -5.75 -6.72
N THR A 20 -5.57 -6.19 -7.29
CA THR A 20 -6.14 -5.56 -8.48
C THR A 20 -7.39 -4.80 -8.06
N VAL A 21 -7.46 -3.53 -8.41
CA VAL A 21 -8.58 -2.66 -8.07
C VAL A 21 -8.99 -1.83 -9.29
N LYS A 22 -10.15 -1.24 -9.21
CA LYS A 22 -10.63 -0.31 -10.24
C LYS A 22 -10.13 1.09 -9.97
N LYS A 23 -9.99 1.87 -11.03
CA LYS A 23 -9.62 3.28 -10.96
C LYS A 23 -10.59 4.02 -10.02
N GLY A 24 -10.08 4.86 -9.16
CA GLY A 24 -10.85 5.59 -8.16
C GLY A 24 -10.98 4.89 -6.82
N THR A 25 -10.40 3.71 -6.67
CA THR A 25 -10.45 2.95 -5.41
C THR A 25 -9.52 3.59 -4.37
N ALA A 26 -10.03 3.71 -3.14
CA ALA A 26 -9.21 4.11 -1.99
C ALA A 26 -8.69 2.83 -1.32
N ILE A 27 -7.38 2.70 -1.22
CA ILE A 27 -6.75 1.56 -0.57
C ILE A 27 -6.22 2.00 0.79
N THR A 28 -6.63 1.28 1.83
CA THR A 28 -6.17 1.53 3.19
C THR A 28 -5.09 0.54 3.56
N PHE A 29 -3.93 1.04 3.96
CA PHE A 29 -2.83 0.22 4.43
C PHE A 29 -2.84 0.24 5.96
N THR A 30 -2.97 -0.92 6.57
CA THR A 30 -3.03 -1.07 8.03
C THR A 30 -1.78 -1.79 8.51
N ASN A 31 -1.02 -1.15 9.38
CA ASN A 31 0.22 -1.73 9.91
C ASN A 31 -0.10 -2.56 11.16
N GLN A 32 0.01 -3.88 11.04
CA GLN A 32 -0.22 -4.80 12.15
C GLN A 32 1.07 -5.27 12.82
N ASP A 33 2.21 -4.77 12.35
CA ASP A 33 3.50 -5.10 12.95
C ASP A 33 3.80 -4.16 14.12
N PRO A 34 4.67 -4.55 15.05
CA PRO A 34 5.05 -3.70 16.17
C PRO A 34 6.06 -2.61 15.81
N VAL A 35 6.48 -2.52 14.55
CA VAL A 35 7.42 -1.50 14.05
C VAL A 35 6.76 -0.71 12.93
N GLY A 36 7.23 0.52 12.70
CA GLY A 36 6.70 1.37 11.64
C GLY A 36 7.07 0.88 10.25
N HIS A 37 6.14 1.06 9.31
CA HIS A 37 6.33 0.71 7.90
C HIS A 37 5.81 1.83 7.01
N THR A 38 6.22 1.84 5.75
CA THR A 38 5.62 2.71 4.73
C THR A 38 5.13 1.88 3.56
N ALA A 39 4.27 2.47 2.73
CA ALA A 39 3.96 1.94 1.40
C ALA A 39 4.36 3.04 0.42
N THR A 40 5.48 2.86 -0.24
CA THR A 40 6.12 3.86 -1.08
C THR A 40 6.27 3.31 -2.49
N ALA A 41 5.67 3.98 -3.48
CA ALA A 41 5.80 3.54 -4.87
C ALA A 41 7.26 3.64 -5.34
N ASP A 42 7.70 2.64 -6.10
CA ASP A 42 9.06 2.61 -6.62
C ASP A 42 9.37 3.82 -7.50
N ASP A 43 8.36 4.32 -8.22
CA ASP A 43 8.48 5.48 -9.10
C ASP A 43 8.11 6.81 -8.41
N GLY A 44 7.77 6.77 -7.12
CA GLY A 44 7.40 7.97 -6.39
C GLY A 44 5.97 8.44 -6.60
N SER A 45 5.13 7.67 -7.31
CA SER A 45 3.77 8.09 -7.62
C SER A 45 2.86 8.15 -6.40
N PHE A 46 3.18 7.43 -5.34
CA PHE A 46 2.49 7.57 -4.05
C PHE A 46 3.43 7.22 -2.89
N ASP A 47 3.08 7.71 -1.72
CA ASP A 47 3.84 7.44 -0.50
C ASP A 47 2.93 7.71 0.69
N THR A 48 2.70 6.70 1.51
CA THR A 48 1.88 6.86 2.72
C THR A 48 2.60 7.63 3.81
N GLY A 49 3.91 7.74 3.74
CA GLY A 49 4.71 8.12 4.88
C GLY A 49 4.75 6.99 5.91
N LEU A 50 5.36 7.26 7.06
CA LEU A 50 5.50 6.24 8.10
C LEU A 50 4.16 5.94 8.74
N ILE A 51 3.77 4.67 8.73
CA ILE A 51 2.57 4.17 9.39
C ILE A 51 3.04 3.49 10.68
N ALA A 52 2.69 4.09 11.81
CA ALA A 52 3.08 3.54 13.11
C ALA A 52 2.34 2.24 13.40
N ALA A 53 2.84 1.46 14.34
CA ALA A 53 2.22 0.21 14.75
C ALA A 53 0.75 0.43 15.11
N GLY A 54 -0.14 -0.35 14.49
CA GLY A 54 -1.59 -0.27 14.72
C GLY A 54 -2.29 0.85 13.98
N GLU A 55 -1.57 1.67 13.24
CA GLU A 55 -2.15 2.80 12.49
C GLU A 55 -2.46 2.40 11.05
N SER A 56 -3.22 3.27 10.37
CA SER A 56 -3.63 3.07 8.98
C SER A 56 -3.47 4.35 8.18
N GLU A 57 -3.22 4.21 6.89
CA GLU A 57 -3.20 5.31 5.93
C GLU A 57 -3.89 4.87 4.65
N SER A 58 -4.56 5.81 3.99
CA SER A 58 -5.29 5.53 2.74
C SER A 58 -4.70 6.31 1.59
N VAL A 59 -4.68 5.69 0.42
CA VAL A 59 -4.28 6.32 -0.83
C VAL A 59 -5.34 6.02 -1.88
N THR A 60 -5.77 7.04 -2.61
CA THR A 60 -6.73 6.88 -3.70
C THR A 60 -5.99 6.77 -5.03
N PHE A 61 -6.33 5.74 -5.80
CA PHE A 61 -5.67 5.45 -7.07
C PHE A 61 -6.57 5.88 -8.22
N ASP A 62 -6.30 7.06 -8.78
CA ASP A 62 -7.13 7.67 -9.82
C ASP A 62 -6.67 7.36 -11.25
N LYS A 63 -5.50 6.75 -11.40
CA LYS A 63 -4.94 6.43 -12.72
C LYS A 63 -4.72 4.95 -12.86
N ALA A 64 -5.16 4.39 -13.97
CA ALA A 64 -4.91 3.00 -14.31
C ALA A 64 -3.41 2.78 -14.53
N GLY A 65 -2.93 1.60 -14.17
CA GLY A 65 -1.53 1.23 -14.33
C GLY A 65 -1.12 0.17 -13.34
N ILE A 66 0.14 -0.21 -13.41
CA ILE A 66 0.74 -1.17 -12.50
C ILE A 66 1.70 -0.40 -11.59
N TYR A 67 1.46 -0.49 -10.29
CA TYR A 67 2.24 0.20 -9.28
C TYR A 67 2.99 -0.80 -8.44
N THR A 68 4.31 -0.85 -8.58
CA THR A 68 5.15 -1.62 -7.67
C THR A 68 5.56 -0.69 -6.53
N TYR A 69 5.57 -1.22 -5.31
CA TYR A 69 5.88 -0.41 -4.14
C TYR A 69 6.66 -1.22 -3.11
N HIS A 70 7.23 -0.53 -2.17
CA HIS A 70 8.07 -1.11 -1.14
C HIS A 70 7.90 -0.35 0.17
N CYS A 71 8.45 -0.91 1.25
CA CYS A 71 8.57 -0.23 2.54
C CYS A 71 9.92 0.47 2.59
N ALA A 72 9.94 1.80 2.78
CA ALA A 72 11.18 2.55 2.76
C ALA A 72 12.20 2.08 3.81
N PRO A 73 11.82 1.88 5.10
CA PRO A 73 12.76 1.34 6.10
C PRO A 73 13.17 -0.11 5.84
N HIS A 74 12.37 -0.86 5.09
CA HIS A 74 12.60 -2.28 4.82
C HIS A 74 12.43 -2.57 3.33
N PRO A 75 13.37 -2.14 2.48
CA PRO A 75 13.17 -2.16 1.02
C PRO A 75 12.96 -3.53 0.41
N TYR A 76 13.25 -4.60 1.12
CA TYR A 76 12.96 -5.96 0.65
C TYR A 76 11.45 -6.29 0.70
N MET A 77 10.65 -5.52 1.44
CA MET A 77 9.20 -5.67 1.48
C MET A 77 8.62 -5.03 0.23
N LYS A 78 8.23 -5.84 -0.75
CA LYS A 78 7.74 -5.37 -2.04
C LYS A 78 6.39 -5.97 -2.36
N ALA A 79 5.58 -5.20 -3.09
CA ALA A 79 4.25 -5.64 -3.51
C ALA A 79 3.82 -4.87 -4.75
N THR A 80 2.65 -5.25 -5.29
CA THR A 80 2.15 -4.68 -6.54
C THR A 80 0.65 -4.38 -6.42
N ILE A 81 0.26 -3.23 -6.94
CA ILE A 81 -1.15 -2.85 -7.09
C ILE A 81 -1.40 -2.66 -8.58
N VAL A 82 -2.43 -3.33 -9.10
CA VAL A 82 -2.87 -3.17 -10.48
C VAL A 82 -4.17 -2.37 -10.43
N VAL A 83 -4.18 -1.23 -11.12
CA VAL A 83 -5.36 -0.35 -11.21
C VAL A 83 -5.89 -0.43 -12.63
N GLU A 84 -7.14 -0.86 -12.77
CA GLU A 84 -7.79 -1.04 -14.07
C GLU A 84 -8.66 0.11 -14.50
#